data_deae2483d1c0ed9853d29e54d465a32d
#
_entry.id   deae2483d1c0ed9853d29e54d465a32d
#
_cell.length_a   1.000
_cell.length_b   1.000
_cell.length_c   1.000
_cell.angle_alpha   90.00
_cell.angle_beta   90.00
_cell.angle_gamma   90.00
#
_symmetry.space_group_name_H-M   'P 1'
#
loop_
_entity.id
_entity.type
_entity.pdbx_description
1 polymer ?
#
loop_
_entity_poly.entity_id
_entity_poly.type
_entity_poly.pdbx_seq_one_letter_code
_entity_poly.pdbx_strand_id
1 'polypeptide(L)'
;SPGTPSRKSPRIDPAQMPRPQVDSAPLRDPPKRFTYSVDPATAPPPPTCNSIYDHPADDWNVSPRYVSCSSSTTLANQAQHKRTKLPLSLSVRPLAKRRPEEHPLRLVDFGAKGPPRCERCGAFVSGFASFTERQWKCHLCGHTSDLPEWYRCAAPGGKRTDRFERPELASCSVDFLVRGDYCARPVQEPIAVLVLDLSFDDQCLKDIVGDVLDVIPHSKLSKLALVTFFGDEAHAWRKSREDGSNAACCVVREGFCAVPSHQWLGTRDVFAKTCAAALEAAPALRQAALQGSIHGCRNALECALDGLRETGGRAFLVSRSAPKGLDPTTSLLCNFVHVAVDAFWLDDAGRDQPRFSRELGELCRATGGLLHYSDCIDVDQFRRDFASCTDGYFPCHDEVETGVSVIDGAEGCCIAHEATFKVRCSTGLRVQQIYGAGCSLSKDELNISSVRAATTFCVDLERFVNFEAGKRIYVQ
;
A
#
# COMPACT_ATOMS: atom_id res chain seq x y z
N SER A 1 34.41 36.92 33.89
CA SER A 1 34.80 35.52 33.60
C SER A 1 34.70 35.28 32.09
N PRO A 2 35.78 34.80 31.40
CA PRO A 2 35.72 34.54 29.98
C PRO A 2 34.95 33.24 29.71
N GLY A 3 33.97 33.36 28.80
CA GLY A 3 33.11 32.26 28.38
C GLY A 3 33.91 31.17 27.67
N THR A 4 33.70 29.93 28.06
CA THR A 4 34.25 28.72 27.48
C THR A 4 33.78 28.60 26.03
N PRO A 5 34.63 28.45 25.02
CA PRO A 5 34.19 28.28 23.64
C PRO A 5 33.44 26.96 23.48
N SER A 6 32.24 27.00 22.97
CA SER A 6 31.47 25.81 22.62
C SER A 6 32.23 25.01 21.57
N ARG A 7 32.66 23.80 21.89
CA ARG A 7 33.19 22.84 20.94
C ARG A 7 32.11 22.50 19.94
N LYS A 8 32.18 23.09 18.73
CA LYS A 8 31.40 22.62 17.59
C LYS A 8 31.87 21.19 17.30
N SER A 9 30.95 20.24 17.37
CA SER A 9 31.21 18.88 16.90
C SER A 9 31.70 18.95 15.44
N PRO A 10 32.74 18.18 15.07
CA PRO A 10 33.22 18.15 13.69
C PRO A 10 32.06 17.75 12.79
N ARG A 11 31.77 18.56 11.79
CA ARG A 11 30.80 18.18 10.76
C ARG A 11 31.40 17.02 9.98
N ILE A 12 30.65 15.93 9.90
CA ILE A 12 30.99 14.82 9.02
C ILE A 12 30.90 15.32 7.59
N ASP A 13 31.99 15.17 6.83
CA ASP A 13 32.02 15.50 5.42
C ASP A 13 31.14 14.48 4.65
N PRO A 14 30.09 14.94 3.94
CA PRO A 14 29.23 14.05 3.18
C PRO A 14 29.97 13.21 2.12
N ALA A 15 31.12 13.70 1.62
CA ALA A 15 31.96 12.98 0.67
C ALA A 15 32.72 11.79 1.30
N GLN A 16 32.90 11.81 2.64
CA GLN A 16 33.56 10.75 3.39
C GLN A 16 32.58 9.71 3.96
N MET A 17 31.28 9.92 3.81
CA MET A 17 30.30 8.90 4.18
C MET A 17 30.41 7.72 3.22
N PRO A 18 30.56 6.48 3.74
CA PRO A 18 30.48 5.28 2.90
C PRO A 18 29.13 5.28 2.19
N ARG A 19 29.14 5.38 0.86
CA ARG A 19 27.92 5.15 0.08
C ARG A 19 27.64 3.66 0.10
N PRO A 20 26.38 3.23 0.30
CA PRO A 20 26.05 1.82 0.13
C PRO A 20 26.45 1.46 -1.30
N GLN A 21 27.32 0.47 -1.45
CA GLN A 21 27.57 -0.13 -2.76
C GLN A 21 26.26 -0.82 -3.14
N VAL A 22 25.63 -0.36 -4.18
CA VAL A 22 24.53 -1.09 -4.80
C VAL A 22 25.17 -2.29 -5.48
N ASP A 23 25.30 -3.37 -4.74
CA ASP A 23 25.77 -4.63 -5.28
C ASP A 23 24.65 -5.19 -6.18
N SER A 24 24.72 -4.89 -7.46
CA SER A 24 23.82 -5.43 -8.49
C SER A 24 24.07 -6.93 -8.77
N ALA A 25 25.06 -7.51 -8.12
CA ALA A 25 25.27 -8.95 -8.18
C ALA A 25 24.14 -9.66 -7.39
N PRO A 26 23.49 -10.68 -7.97
CA PRO A 26 22.54 -11.49 -7.24
C PRO A 26 23.24 -12.03 -5.99
N LEU A 27 22.64 -11.80 -4.82
CA LEU A 27 23.19 -12.26 -3.56
C LEU A 27 23.45 -13.76 -3.62
N ARG A 28 24.71 -14.14 -3.75
CA ARG A 28 25.17 -15.53 -3.88
C ARG A 28 25.19 -16.28 -2.53
N ASP A 29 24.91 -15.56 -1.44
CA ASP A 29 24.86 -16.18 -0.12
C ASP A 29 23.66 -17.11 0.00
N PRO A 30 23.86 -18.32 0.56
CA PRO A 30 22.75 -19.24 0.78
C PRO A 30 21.71 -18.60 1.73
N PRO A 31 20.43 -18.99 1.62
CA PRO A 31 19.40 -18.50 2.51
C PRO A 31 19.74 -18.76 3.97
N LYS A 32 19.60 -17.73 4.82
CA LYS A 32 19.81 -17.84 6.27
C LYS A 32 18.47 -18.10 6.94
N ARG A 33 18.38 -19.20 7.70
CA ARG A 33 17.21 -19.56 8.49
C ARG A 33 17.29 -18.95 9.88
N PHE A 34 16.20 -18.40 10.35
CA PHE A 34 16.04 -17.82 11.67
C PHE A 34 14.75 -18.35 12.28
N THR A 35 14.81 -18.85 13.49
CA THR A 35 13.63 -19.15 14.30
C THR A 35 13.27 -17.90 15.08
N TYR A 36 12.02 -17.39 14.94
CA TYR A 36 11.58 -16.26 15.72
C TYR A 36 10.79 -16.72 16.94
N SER A 37 11.02 -16.06 18.05
CA SER A 37 10.51 -16.42 19.38
C SER A 37 9.97 -15.18 20.10
N VAL A 38 9.13 -15.40 21.09
CA VAL A 38 8.71 -14.33 22.04
C VAL A 38 9.87 -13.95 22.94
N ASP A 39 10.91 -14.78 23.06
CA ASP A 39 12.08 -14.48 23.86
C ASP A 39 12.92 -13.35 23.23
N PRO A 40 13.08 -12.22 23.92
CA PRO A 40 13.88 -11.10 23.41
C PRO A 40 15.34 -11.46 23.11
N ALA A 41 15.90 -12.43 23.82
CA ALA A 41 17.28 -12.85 23.65
C ALA A 41 17.53 -13.56 22.30
N THR A 42 16.49 -14.12 21.70
CA THR A 42 16.53 -14.85 20.44
C THR A 42 15.83 -14.11 19.29
N ALA A 43 15.53 -12.81 19.47
CA ALA A 43 14.88 -12.02 18.43
C ALA A 43 15.72 -12.04 17.14
N PRO A 44 15.16 -12.49 16.01
CA PRO A 44 15.87 -12.56 14.76
C PRO A 44 16.10 -11.15 14.18
N PRO A 45 17.09 -10.99 13.29
CA PRO A 45 17.34 -9.73 12.62
C PRO A 45 16.15 -9.35 11.69
N PRO A 46 16.06 -8.07 11.29
CA PRO A 46 15.11 -7.63 10.27
C PRO A 46 15.27 -8.43 8.97
N PRO A 47 14.20 -8.61 8.20
CA PRO A 47 14.24 -9.42 6.99
C PRO A 47 15.14 -8.81 5.92
N THR A 48 15.95 -9.67 5.33
CA THR A 48 16.71 -9.41 4.10
C THR A 48 16.14 -10.26 2.97
N CYS A 49 16.62 -10.06 1.76
CA CYS A 49 16.22 -10.89 0.61
C CYS A 49 16.56 -12.38 0.80
N ASN A 50 17.53 -12.73 1.67
CA ASN A 50 17.96 -14.10 1.94
C ASN A 50 17.45 -14.66 3.26
N SER A 51 16.64 -13.93 4.02
CA SER A 51 16.10 -14.42 5.29
C SER A 51 14.94 -15.39 5.05
N ILE A 52 14.93 -16.51 5.78
CA ILE A 52 13.83 -17.45 5.93
C ILE A 52 13.48 -17.50 7.42
N TYR A 53 12.20 -17.39 7.76
CA TYR A 53 11.74 -17.39 9.14
C TYR A 53 10.92 -18.64 9.44
N ASP A 54 11.44 -19.45 10.38
CA ASP A 54 10.77 -20.65 10.85
C ASP A 54 9.94 -20.33 12.11
N HIS A 55 8.69 -20.73 12.11
CA HIS A 55 7.76 -20.57 13.23
C HIS A 55 7.91 -21.76 14.19
N PRO A 56 8.29 -21.55 15.45
CA PRO A 56 8.24 -22.62 16.46
C PRO A 56 6.78 -22.98 16.77
N ALA A 57 6.55 -24.25 17.05
CA ALA A 57 5.19 -24.78 17.24
C ALA A 57 4.39 -24.13 18.38
N ASP A 58 5.07 -23.59 19.40
CA ASP A 58 4.46 -23.03 20.61
C ASP A 58 4.71 -21.52 20.81
N ASP A 59 5.35 -20.84 19.86
CA ASP A 59 5.69 -19.44 19.98
C ASP A 59 4.83 -18.57 19.06
N TRP A 60 4.20 -17.57 19.64
CA TRP A 60 3.06 -16.85 19.06
C TRP A 60 3.41 -15.41 18.71
N ASN A 61 4.63 -15.16 18.31
CA ASN A 61 4.99 -13.86 17.78
C ASN A 61 4.68 -13.76 16.29
N VAL A 62 4.56 -12.54 15.80
CA VAL A 62 4.43 -12.28 14.36
C VAL A 62 5.76 -12.52 13.67
N SER A 63 5.72 -13.05 12.44
CA SER A 63 6.94 -13.19 11.64
C SER A 63 7.58 -11.83 11.38
N PRO A 64 8.91 -11.70 11.54
CA PRO A 64 9.64 -10.48 11.22
C PRO A 64 9.49 -10.03 9.78
N ARG A 65 9.02 -10.91 8.89
CA ARG A 65 8.69 -10.57 7.50
C ARG A 65 7.56 -9.55 7.43
N TYR A 66 6.58 -9.65 8.32
CA TYR A 66 5.43 -8.76 8.37
C TYR A 66 5.59 -7.62 9.36
N VAL A 67 6.14 -7.91 10.55
CA VAL A 67 6.36 -6.90 11.59
C VAL A 67 7.71 -7.12 12.25
N SER A 68 8.55 -6.11 12.24
CA SER A 68 9.78 -6.07 13.00
C SER A 68 9.81 -4.87 13.94
N CYS A 69 10.35 -5.07 15.14
CA CYS A 69 10.47 -4.02 16.15
C CYS A 69 11.90 -3.51 16.22
N SER A 70 12.09 -2.20 16.43
CA SER A 70 13.42 -1.60 16.67
C SER A 70 14.10 -2.15 17.91
N SER A 71 13.32 -2.65 18.88
CA SER A 71 13.81 -3.32 20.08
C SER A 71 12.79 -4.34 20.56
N SER A 72 13.25 -5.53 20.91
CA SER A 72 12.45 -6.60 21.51
C SER A 72 12.14 -6.36 22.99
N THR A 73 12.85 -5.43 23.62
CA THR A 73 12.67 -5.05 25.04
C THR A 73 12.67 -3.54 25.18
N THR A 74 12.00 -3.03 26.19
CA THR A 74 12.03 -1.61 26.56
C THR A 74 12.31 -1.48 28.06
N LEU A 75 12.97 -0.38 28.44
CA LEU A 75 13.28 -0.10 29.84
C LEU A 75 11.98 0.03 30.64
N ALA A 76 11.95 -0.53 31.85
CA ALA A 76 10.78 -0.45 32.73
C ALA A 76 10.46 0.98 33.19
N ASN A 77 11.45 1.82 33.35
CA ASN A 77 11.29 3.22 33.77
C ASN A 77 11.18 4.17 32.57
N GLN A 78 10.12 4.98 32.51
CA GLN A 78 9.86 5.93 31.43
C GLN A 78 10.94 7.02 31.33
N ALA A 79 11.40 7.54 32.45
CA ALA A 79 12.43 8.59 32.46
C ALA A 79 13.77 8.07 31.92
N GLN A 80 14.16 6.84 32.28
CA GLN A 80 15.33 6.20 31.71
C GLN A 80 15.18 6.00 30.21
N HIS A 81 14.04 5.49 29.75
CA HIS A 81 13.77 5.32 28.33
C HIS A 81 13.90 6.64 27.56
N LYS A 82 13.31 7.73 28.06
CA LYS A 82 13.44 9.06 27.43
C LYS A 82 14.89 9.56 27.38
N ARG A 83 15.71 9.22 28.37
CA ARG A 83 17.15 9.59 28.39
C ARG A 83 17.99 8.85 27.37
N THR A 84 17.63 7.62 27.01
CA THR A 84 18.35 6.83 25.98
C THR A 84 18.17 7.40 24.59
N LYS A 85 17.07 8.11 24.34
CA LYS A 85 16.66 8.59 23.01
C LYS A 85 16.56 7.47 21.95
N LEU A 86 16.46 6.21 22.38
CA LEU A 86 16.26 5.09 21.47
C LEU A 86 14.79 5.06 21.04
N PRO A 87 14.49 5.03 19.74
CA PRO A 87 13.14 4.93 19.27
C PRO A 87 12.57 3.55 19.60
N LEU A 88 11.30 3.52 20.00
CA LEU A 88 10.50 2.30 20.04
C LEU A 88 9.58 2.34 18.84
N SER A 89 9.94 1.63 17.79
CA SER A 89 9.25 1.70 16.51
C SER A 89 9.01 0.31 15.94
N LEU A 90 7.95 0.19 15.16
CA LEU A 90 7.64 -1.02 14.38
C LEU A 90 7.79 -0.70 12.89
N SER A 91 8.36 -1.63 12.16
CA SER A 91 8.30 -1.68 10.70
C SER A 91 7.28 -2.74 10.31
N VAL A 92 6.22 -2.33 9.60
CA VAL A 92 5.10 -3.20 9.24
C VAL A 92 4.97 -3.28 7.73
N ARG A 93 4.96 -4.50 7.19
CA ARG A 93 4.76 -4.81 5.77
C ARG A 93 3.59 -5.79 5.62
N PRO A 94 2.35 -5.29 5.55
CA PRO A 94 1.16 -6.14 5.65
C PRO A 94 1.07 -7.21 4.55
N LEU A 95 1.49 -6.85 3.33
CA LEU A 95 1.41 -7.71 2.15
C LEU A 95 2.79 -8.23 1.70
N ALA A 96 3.77 -8.32 2.62
CA ALA A 96 5.11 -8.80 2.26
C ALA A 96 5.04 -10.22 1.67
N LYS A 97 5.66 -10.42 0.52
CA LYS A 97 5.74 -11.76 -0.10
C LYS A 97 6.54 -12.69 0.82
N ARG A 98 5.90 -13.79 1.23
CA ARG A 98 6.58 -14.86 1.97
C ARG A 98 7.51 -15.64 1.05
N ARG A 99 8.46 -16.33 1.63
CA ARG A 99 9.21 -17.34 0.90
C ARG A 99 8.46 -18.66 0.85
N PRO A 100 8.65 -19.48 -0.20
CA PRO A 100 7.98 -20.78 -0.31
C PRO A 100 8.21 -21.68 0.91
N GLU A 101 9.37 -21.54 1.57
CA GLU A 101 9.77 -22.35 2.71
C GLU A 101 9.17 -21.87 4.04
N GLU A 102 8.57 -20.67 4.07
CA GLU A 102 7.93 -20.11 5.27
C GLU A 102 6.48 -20.58 5.40
N HIS A 103 5.98 -20.66 6.62
CA HIS A 103 4.58 -21.01 6.85
C HIS A 103 3.63 -20.03 6.16
N PRO A 104 2.62 -20.52 5.43
CA PRO A 104 1.62 -19.67 4.81
C PRO A 104 0.78 -18.95 5.88
N LEU A 105 0.35 -17.73 5.57
CA LEU A 105 -0.74 -17.10 6.32
C LEU A 105 -2.01 -17.91 6.13
N ARG A 106 -2.73 -18.12 7.24
CA ARG A 106 -3.99 -18.82 7.20
C ARG A 106 -5.13 -17.83 7.01
N LEU A 107 -6.00 -18.13 6.07
CA LEU A 107 -7.23 -17.37 5.86
C LEU A 107 -8.34 -17.98 6.70
N VAL A 108 -9.05 -17.13 7.47
CA VAL A 108 -10.17 -17.53 8.32
C VAL A 108 -11.44 -16.84 7.85
N ASP A 109 -12.45 -17.60 7.51
CA ASP A 109 -13.79 -17.08 7.18
C ASP A 109 -14.75 -17.31 8.34
N PHE A 110 -15.19 -16.24 8.97
CA PHE A 110 -16.25 -16.27 9.99
C PHE A 110 -17.66 -16.09 9.40
N GLY A 111 -17.78 -16.05 8.08
CA GLY A 111 -19.05 -15.80 7.41
C GLY A 111 -19.61 -14.40 7.76
N ALA A 112 -20.94 -14.31 7.81
CA ALA A 112 -21.63 -13.07 8.15
C ALA A 112 -21.42 -12.61 9.61
N LYS A 113 -20.86 -13.46 10.47
CA LYS A 113 -20.67 -13.14 11.90
C LYS A 113 -19.44 -12.28 12.15
N GLY A 114 -18.45 -12.35 11.27
CA GLY A 114 -17.16 -11.67 11.43
C GLY A 114 -16.33 -12.19 12.60
N PRO A 115 -15.05 -11.79 12.70
CA PRO A 115 -14.17 -12.19 13.79
C PRO A 115 -14.58 -11.54 15.12
N PRO A 116 -14.48 -12.27 16.27
CA PRO A 116 -14.75 -11.69 17.58
C PRO A 116 -13.82 -10.53 17.89
N ARG A 117 -14.39 -9.43 18.39
CA ARG A 117 -13.65 -8.20 18.74
C ARG A 117 -13.93 -7.77 20.17
N CYS A 118 -12.94 -7.13 20.79
CA CYS A 118 -13.11 -6.52 22.09
C CYS A 118 -14.09 -5.34 22.00
N GLU A 119 -15.13 -5.34 22.82
CA GLU A 119 -16.17 -4.30 22.85
C GLU A 119 -15.61 -2.91 23.20
N ARG A 120 -14.50 -2.86 23.97
CA ARG A 120 -13.91 -1.61 24.39
C ARG A 120 -12.92 -1.02 23.39
N CYS A 121 -11.99 -1.79 22.86
CA CYS A 121 -10.90 -1.28 22.01
C CYS A 121 -10.95 -1.77 20.56
N GLY A 122 -11.92 -2.64 20.22
CA GLY A 122 -12.07 -3.19 18.89
C GLY A 122 -10.96 -4.17 18.45
N ALA A 123 -10.07 -4.57 19.39
CA ALA A 123 -9.01 -5.53 19.09
C ALA A 123 -9.59 -6.89 18.71
N PHE A 124 -8.98 -7.55 17.75
CA PHE A 124 -9.32 -8.91 17.40
C PHE A 124 -8.94 -9.89 18.53
N VAL A 125 -9.72 -10.94 18.66
CA VAL A 125 -9.34 -12.06 19.52
C VAL A 125 -8.00 -12.64 19.08
N SER A 126 -7.18 -13.07 20.02
CA SER A 126 -5.88 -13.67 19.74
C SER A 126 -5.48 -14.68 20.82
N GLY A 127 -4.48 -15.48 20.53
CA GLY A 127 -3.95 -16.46 21.48
C GLY A 127 -3.33 -15.89 22.76
N PHE A 128 -3.07 -14.57 22.81
CA PHE A 128 -2.61 -13.88 24.03
C PHE A 128 -3.75 -13.50 24.99
N ALA A 129 -4.99 -13.63 24.57
CA ALA A 129 -6.14 -13.38 25.41
C ALA A 129 -6.31 -14.49 26.47
N SER A 130 -6.90 -14.16 27.61
CA SER A 130 -7.34 -15.14 28.61
C SER A 130 -8.83 -15.44 28.43
N PHE A 131 -9.21 -16.70 28.50
CA PHE A 131 -10.56 -17.17 28.23
C PHE A 131 -11.21 -17.82 29.44
N THR A 132 -12.49 -17.63 29.55
CA THR A 132 -13.43 -18.56 30.24
C THR A 132 -14.31 -19.21 29.18
N GLU A 133 -15.21 -20.08 29.58
CA GLU A 133 -16.14 -20.70 28.64
C GLU A 133 -17.02 -19.68 27.89
N ARG A 134 -17.39 -18.57 28.55
CA ARG A 134 -18.35 -17.59 28.04
C ARG A 134 -17.76 -16.21 27.76
N GLN A 135 -16.57 -15.92 28.28
CA GLN A 135 -15.95 -14.59 28.23
C GLN A 135 -14.47 -14.68 27.88
N TRP A 136 -13.93 -13.58 27.41
CA TRP A 136 -12.52 -13.44 27.21
C TRP A 136 -12.01 -12.06 27.65
N LYS A 137 -10.80 -12.06 28.19
CA LYS A 137 -10.12 -10.83 28.62
C LYS A 137 -9.14 -10.38 27.54
N CYS A 138 -9.36 -9.20 27.02
CA CYS A 138 -8.52 -8.60 25.97
C CYS A 138 -7.08 -8.38 26.46
N HIS A 139 -6.12 -8.87 25.71
CA HIS A 139 -4.69 -8.74 26.02
C HIS A 139 -4.18 -7.30 25.88
N LEU A 140 -4.84 -6.43 25.09
CA LEU A 140 -4.46 -5.01 24.91
C LEU A 140 -4.99 -4.13 26.04
N CYS A 141 -6.28 -4.11 26.28
CA CYS A 141 -6.92 -3.17 27.20
C CYS A 141 -7.39 -3.76 28.52
N GLY A 142 -7.29 -5.08 28.68
CA GLY A 142 -7.72 -5.78 29.90
C GLY A 142 -9.24 -5.87 30.11
N HIS A 143 -10.05 -5.39 29.16
CA HIS A 143 -11.50 -5.48 29.21
C HIS A 143 -11.98 -6.92 29.03
N THR A 144 -13.01 -7.31 29.75
CA THR A 144 -13.66 -8.62 29.60
C THR A 144 -14.90 -8.43 28.73
N SER A 145 -14.95 -9.15 27.62
CA SER A 145 -16.07 -9.16 26.67
C SER A 145 -16.73 -10.55 26.65
N ASP A 146 -18.01 -10.61 26.37
CA ASP A 146 -18.72 -11.86 26.21
C ASP A 146 -18.35 -12.55 24.89
N LEU A 147 -18.29 -13.88 24.90
CA LEU A 147 -18.10 -14.67 23.70
C LEU A 147 -19.46 -14.99 23.07
N PRO A 148 -19.61 -14.77 21.76
CA PRO A 148 -20.77 -15.27 21.04
C PRO A 148 -20.95 -16.78 21.24
N GLU A 149 -22.19 -17.27 21.28
CA GLU A 149 -22.46 -18.68 21.54
C GLU A 149 -21.69 -19.64 20.63
N TRP A 150 -21.62 -19.30 19.36
CA TRP A 150 -20.93 -20.09 18.34
C TRP A 150 -19.39 -20.11 18.53
N TYR A 151 -18.85 -19.23 19.39
CA TYR A 151 -17.41 -19.15 19.66
C TYR A 151 -17.04 -19.65 21.06
N ARG A 152 -18.01 -20.09 21.87
CA ARG A 152 -17.78 -20.65 23.22
C ARG A 152 -17.05 -21.96 23.15
N CYS A 153 -16.11 -22.18 24.08
CA CYS A 153 -15.34 -23.41 24.23
C CYS A 153 -14.80 -23.52 25.65
N ALA A 154 -14.60 -24.75 26.15
CA ALA A 154 -13.97 -24.98 27.43
C ALA A 154 -12.56 -24.33 27.47
N ALA A 155 -12.24 -23.61 28.55
CA ALA A 155 -11.00 -22.87 28.69
C ALA A 155 -10.34 -23.08 30.07
N PRO A 156 -9.90 -24.31 30.39
CA PRO A 156 -9.22 -24.59 31.65
C PRO A 156 -7.92 -23.77 31.76
N GLY A 157 -7.72 -23.12 32.93
CA GLY A 157 -6.55 -22.30 33.18
C GLY A 157 -6.45 -21.06 32.26
N GLY A 158 -7.59 -20.62 31.70
CA GLY A 158 -7.61 -19.43 30.82
C GLY A 158 -7.19 -19.69 29.37
N LYS A 159 -6.93 -20.92 28.99
CA LYS A 159 -6.56 -21.33 27.64
C LYS A 159 -7.63 -22.24 27.04
N ARG A 160 -8.09 -21.94 25.86
CA ARG A 160 -9.12 -22.76 25.16
C ARG A 160 -8.55 -24.10 24.75
N THR A 161 -9.38 -25.14 24.82
CA THR A 161 -9.00 -26.49 24.40
C THR A 161 -8.84 -26.65 22.90
N ASP A 162 -9.58 -25.82 22.08
CA ASP A 162 -9.55 -25.81 20.62
C ASP A 162 -8.54 -24.80 20.05
N ARG A 163 -7.63 -24.24 20.85
CA ARG A 163 -6.74 -23.14 20.46
C ARG A 163 -5.86 -23.46 19.24
N PHE A 164 -5.40 -24.71 19.10
CA PHE A 164 -4.54 -25.11 18.00
C PHE A 164 -5.30 -25.42 16.71
N GLU A 165 -6.60 -25.65 16.82
CA GLU A 165 -7.51 -25.85 15.69
C GLU A 165 -7.97 -24.52 15.08
N ARG A 166 -7.76 -23.43 15.80
CA ARG A 166 -8.16 -22.07 15.40
C ARG A 166 -6.96 -21.22 15.00
N PRO A 167 -6.83 -20.91 13.71
CA PRO A 167 -5.68 -20.13 13.22
C PRO A 167 -5.49 -18.79 13.94
N GLU A 168 -6.57 -18.09 14.25
CA GLU A 168 -6.56 -16.79 14.94
C GLU A 168 -6.08 -16.87 16.39
N LEU A 169 -6.07 -18.07 16.97
CA LEU A 169 -5.55 -18.33 18.31
C LEU A 169 -4.20 -19.03 18.28
N ALA A 170 -3.88 -19.70 17.20
CA ALA A 170 -2.65 -20.47 17.01
C ALA A 170 -1.54 -19.66 16.30
N SER A 171 -1.87 -18.53 15.68
CA SER A 171 -0.92 -17.69 14.97
C SER A 171 -1.09 -16.21 15.34
N CYS A 172 0.00 -15.44 15.26
CA CYS A 172 -0.05 -13.99 15.44
C CYS A 172 -0.26 -13.23 14.14
N SER A 173 -0.27 -13.93 13.01
CA SER A 173 -0.56 -13.36 11.69
C SER A 173 -1.61 -14.25 11.03
N VAL A 174 -2.76 -13.68 10.76
CA VAL A 174 -3.88 -14.35 10.08
C VAL A 174 -4.57 -13.38 9.16
N ASP A 175 -5.12 -13.90 8.08
CA ASP A 175 -6.02 -13.17 7.20
C ASP A 175 -7.46 -13.51 7.55
N PHE A 176 -8.32 -12.51 7.66
CA PHE A 176 -9.75 -12.69 7.82
C PHE A 176 -10.46 -12.35 6.53
N LEU A 177 -11.24 -13.28 6.00
CA LEU A 177 -12.17 -12.97 4.92
C LEU A 177 -13.29 -12.09 5.48
N VAL A 178 -13.38 -10.85 4.98
CA VAL A 178 -14.42 -9.92 5.37
C VAL A 178 -15.43 -9.78 4.25
N ARG A 179 -16.71 -9.68 4.62
CA ARG A 179 -17.82 -9.52 3.67
C ARG A 179 -18.26 -8.07 3.61
N GLY A 180 -19.23 -7.78 2.75
CA GLY A 180 -19.66 -6.43 2.37
C GLY A 180 -19.86 -5.42 3.49
N ASP A 181 -20.17 -5.86 4.73
CA ASP A 181 -20.33 -4.98 5.90
C ASP A 181 -19.05 -4.23 6.31
N TYR A 182 -17.89 -4.70 5.85
CA TYR A 182 -16.59 -4.06 6.08
C TYR A 182 -16.14 -3.18 4.90
N CYS A 183 -16.85 -3.23 3.79
CA CYS A 183 -16.53 -2.47 2.59
C CYS A 183 -17.35 -1.17 2.60
N ALA A 184 -16.70 -0.02 2.34
CA ALA A 184 -17.38 1.26 2.22
C ALA A 184 -18.34 1.29 1.02
N ARG A 185 -18.09 0.44 0.02
CA ARG A 185 -18.90 0.23 -1.18
C ARG A 185 -18.76 -1.22 -1.66
N PRO A 186 -19.64 -1.67 -2.58
CA PRO A 186 -19.52 -3.02 -3.15
C PRO A 186 -18.15 -3.25 -3.76
N VAL A 187 -17.62 -4.46 -3.59
CA VAL A 187 -16.35 -4.86 -4.19
C VAL A 187 -16.40 -4.68 -5.71
N GLN A 188 -15.44 -3.98 -6.26
CA GLN A 188 -15.32 -3.67 -7.69
C GLN A 188 -14.20 -4.49 -8.32
N GLU A 189 -14.35 -4.78 -9.60
CA GLU A 189 -13.25 -5.28 -10.41
C GLU A 189 -12.14 -4.21 -10.53
N PRO A 190 -10.87 -4.62 -10.66
CA PRO A 190 -9.77 -3.68 -10.81
C PRO A 190 -9.93 -2.79 -12.05
N ILE A 191 -9.97 -1.48 -11.85
CA ILE A 191 -10.17 -0.46 -12.88
C ILE A 191 -8.95 0.45 -12.91
N ALA A 192 -8.54 0.87 -14.11
CA ALA A 192 -7.48 1.85 -14.27
C ALA A 192 -7.78 2.88 -15.36
N VAL A 193 -7.19 4.06 -15.19
CA VAL A 193 -7.19 5.13 -16.17
C VAL A 193 -5.76 5.45 -16.55
N LEU A 194 -5.46 5.44 -17.84
CA LEU A 194 -4.22 5.96 -18.36
C LEU A 194 -4.37 7.47 -18.61
N VAL A 195 -3.53 8.27 -17.99
CA VAL A 195 -3.43 9.73 -18.19
C VAL A 195 -2.14 9.99 -18.95
N LEU A 196 -2.25 10.30 -20.24
CA LEU A 196 -1.13 10.32 -21.17
C LEU A 196 -0.85 11.73 -21.68
N ASP A 197 0.39 12.18 -21.52
CA ASP A 197 0.92 13.43 -22.05
C ASP A 197 1.19 13.30 -23.56
N LEU A 198 0.55 14.12 -24.36
CA LEU A 198 0.75 14.15 -25.80
C LEU A 198 1.98 14.99 -26.23
N SER A 199 2.79 15.49 -25.31
CA SER A 199 4.00 16.25 -25.63
C SER A 199 5.18 15.39 -26.10
N PHE A 200 5.10 14.07 -25.95
CA PHE A 200 6.04 13.13 -26.55
C PHE A 200 5.94 13.15 -28.08
N ASP A 201 7.01 12.81 -28.79
CA ASP A 201 6.94 12.62 -30.24
C ASP A 201 6.07 11.38 -30.60
N ASP A 202 5.68 11.31 -31.88
CA ASP A 202 4.72 10.27 -32.33
C ASP A 202 5.26 8.86 -32.21
N GLN A 203 6.59 8.66 -32.34
CA GLN A 203 7.17 7.31 -32.18
C GLN A 203 7.19 6.92 -30.71
N CYS A 204 7.63 7.80 -29.84
CA CYS A 204 7.65 7.58 -28.40
C CYS A 204 6.23 7.30 -27.86
N LEU A 205 5.21 8.03 -28.30
CA LEU A 205 3.82 7.75 -27.94
C LEU A 205 3.37 6.34 -28.36
N LYS A 206 3.74 5.92 -29.57
CA LYS A 206 3.42 4.56 -30.05
C LYS A 206 4.10 3.49 -29.22
N ASP A 207 5.36 3.70 -28.86
CA ASP A 207 6.13 2.76 -28.06
C ASP A 207 5.56 2.66 -26.64
N ILE A 208 5.29 3.80 -25.98
CA ILE A 208 4.65 3.85 -24.64
C ILE A 208 3.30 3.15 -24.66
N VAL A 209 2.44 3.47 -25.61
CA VAL A 209 1.11 2.83 -25.72
C VAL A 209 1.23 1.35 -26.04
N GLY A 210 2.19 0.97 -26.90
CA GLY A 210 2.51 -0.42 -27.22
C GLY A 210 2.85 -1.21 -25.97
N ASP A 211 3.77 -0.71 -25.15
CA ASP A 211 4.17 -1.33 -23.89
C ASP A 211 3.01 -1.46 -22.89
N VAL A 212 2.18 -0.42 -22.76
CA VAL A 212 0.98 -0.47 -21.94
C VAL A 212 0.05 -1.59 -22.42
N LEU A 213 -0.20 -1.68 -23.72
CA LEU A 213 -1.07 -2.70 -24.30
C LEU A 213 -0.49 -4.11 -24.18
N ASP A 214 0.82 -4.26 -24.23
CA ASP A 214 1.52 -5.54 -24.03
C ASP A 214 1.46 -6.01 -22.56
N VAL A 215 1.53 -5.11 -21.60
CA VAL A 215 1.54 -5.45 -20.17
C VAL A 215 0.13 -5.73 -19.63
N ILE A 216 -0.89 -4.99 -20.08
CA ILE A 216 -2.27 -5.11 -19.59
C ILE A 216 -2.85 -6.53 -19.67
N PRO A 217 -2.65 -7.34 -20.74
CA PRO A 217 -3.17 -8.71 -20.80
C PRO A 217 -2.67 -9.61 -19.67
N HIS A 218 -1.50 -9.34 -19.13
CA HIS A 218 -0.89 -10.07 -18.02
C HIS A 218 -1.32 -9.53 -16.65
N SER A 219 -2.04 -8.41 -16.62
CA SER A 219 -2.60 -7.82 -15.41
C SER A 219 -4.02 -8.32 -15.15
N LYS A 220 -4.59 -8.01 -13.99
CA LYS A 220 -5.99 -8.30 -13.64
C LYS A 220 -6.92 -7.10 -13.87
N LEU A 221 -6.43 -6.06 -14.54
CA LEU A 221 -7.26 -4.91 -14.88
C LEU A 221 -8.37 -5.33 -15.83
N SER A 222 -9.62 -5.13 -15.42
CA SER A 222 -10.80 -5.56 -16.19
C SER A 222 -11.38 -4.46 -17.06
N LYS A 223 -11.32 -3.22 -16.55
CA LYS A 223 -11.84 -2.03 -17.21
C LYS A 223 -10.79 -0.93 -17.26
N LEU A 224 -10.70 -0.26 -18.38
CA LEU A 224 -9.69 0.74 -18.67
C LEU A 224 -10.33 1.96 -19.33
N ALA A 225 -9.75 3.14 -19.03
CA ALA A 225 -10.10 4.38 -19.71
C ALA A 225 -8.86 5.15 -20.08
N LEU A 226 -8.99 6.10 -21.00
CA LEU A 226 -7.93 6.97 -21.46
C LEU A 226 -8.34 8.43 -21.27
N VAL A 227 -7.43 9.19 -20.71
CA VAL A 227 -7.44 10.65 -20.69
C VAL A 227 -6.10 11.10 -21.28
N THR A 228 -6.12 12.04 -22.22
CA THR A 228 -4.90 12.62 -22.76
C THR A 228 -4.85 14.11 -22.45
N PHE A 229 -3.65 14.69 -22.43
CA PHE A 229 -3.49 16.12 -22.25
C PHE A 229 -2.31 16.67 -23.06
N PHE A 230 -2.41 17.95 -23.40
CA PHE A 230 -1.35 18.73 -24.03
C PHE A 230 -1.53 20.21 -23.69
N GLY A 231 -0.48 20.87 -23.21
CA GLY A 231 -0.56 22.26 -22.79
C GLY A 231 -1.55 22.47 -21.64
N ASP A 232 -2.63 23.20 -21.90
CA ASP A 232 -3.73 23.46 -20.94
C ASP A 232 -4.98 22.62 -21.20
N GLU A 233 -5.03 21.89 -22.28
CA GLU A 233 -6.18 21.08 -22.64
C GLU A 233 -6.02 19.62 -22.18
N ALA A 234 -7.10 19.06 -21.70
CA ALA A 234 -7.25 17.64 -21.43
C ALA A 234 -8.46 17.08 -22.17
N HIS A 235 -8.38 15.80 -22.51
CA HIS A 235 -9.37 15.14 -23.34
C HIS A 235 -9.74 13.79 -22.73
N ALA A 236 -11.01 13.62 -22.34
CA ALA A 236 -11.55 12.33 -21.92
C ALA A 236 -12.04 11.56 -23.16
N TRP A 237 -11.54 10.35 -23.35
CA TRP A 237 -11.87 9.50 -24.49
C TRP A 237 -13.04 8.59 -24.17
N ARG A 238 -14.03 8.55 -25.06
CA ARG A 238 -15.22 7.71 -24.93
C ARG A 238 -15.38 6.77 -26.12
N LYS A 239 -15.91 5.60 -25.87
CA LYS A 239 -16.41 4.72 -26.91
C LYS A 239 -17.73 5.26 -27.47
N SER A 240 -17.89 5.34 -28.79
CA SER A 240 -19.16 5.72 -29.42
C SER A 240 -20.07 4.53 -29.60
N ARG A 241 -19.52 3.31 -29.67
CA ARG A 241 -20.26 2.03 -29.77
C ARG A 241 -19.64 1.01 -28.81
N GLU A 242 -20.42 -0.03 -28.48
CA GLU A 242 -19.95 -1.10 -27.56
C GLU A 242 -18.75 -1.88 -28.09
N ASP A 243 -18.60 -1.99 -29.40
CA ASP A 243 -17.46 -2.63 -30.05
C ASP A 243 -16.17 -1.77 -30.07
N GLY A 244 -16.26 -0.54 -29.55
CA GLY A 244 -15.15 0.43 -29.54
C GLY A 244 -14.86 1.07 -30.89
N SER A 245 -15.66 0.81 -31.92
CA SER A 245 -15.56 1.53 -33.18
C SER A 245 -16.03 2.99 -33.00
N ASN A 246 -15.29 3.94 -33.61
CA ASN A 246 -15.50 5.38 -33.48
C ASN A 246 -15.32 5.92 -32.07
N ALA A 247 -14.11 5.77 -31.52
CA ALA A 247 -13.71 6.50 -30.34
C ALA A 247 -13.75 8.01 -30.59
N ALA A 248 -14.26 8.78 -29.65
CA ALA A 248 -14.31 10.23 -29.68
C ALA A 248 -13.79 10.81 -28.37
N CYS A 249 -13.20 12.01 -28.42
CA CYS A 249 -12.78 12.69 -27.20
C CYS A 249 -13.71 13.87 -26.88
N CYS A 250 -13.80 14.16 -25.58
CA CYS A 250 -14.45 15.36 -25.06
C CYS A 250 -13.41 16.23 -24.39
N VAL A 251 -13.41 17.53 -24.65
CA VAL A 251 -12.54 18.47 -23.94
C VAL A 251 -12.96 18.52 -22.47
N VAL A 252 -11.99 18.33 -21.60
CA VAL A 252 -12.17 18.41 -20.15
C VAL A 252 -12.01 19.87 -19.71
N ARG A 253 -13.00 20.38 -19.02
CA ARG A 253 -12.95 21.70 -18.40
C ARG A 253 -13.02 21.58 -16.89
N GLU A 254 -12.16 22.29 -16.20
CA GLU A 254 -12.13 22.34 -14.73
C GLU A 254 -12.09 20.95 -14.07
N GLY A 255 -11.41 19.98 -14.72
CA GLY A 255 -11.26 18.61 -14.19
C GLY A 255 -12.51 17.74 -14.16
N PHE A 256 -13.65 18.22 -14.68
CA PHE A 256 -14.89 17.47 -14.67
C PHE A 256 -14.96 16.41 -15.79
N CYS A 257 -15.26 15.18 -15.42
CA CYS A 257 -15.49 14.08 -16.37
C CYS A 257 -16.93 14.09 -16.90
N ALA A 258 -17.14 14.74 -18.05
CA ALA A 258 -18.45 14.80 -18.69
C ALA A 258 -18.93 13.47 -19.32
N VAL A 259 -18.08 12.43 -19.30
CA VAL A 259 -18.36 11.14 -19.94
C VAL A 259 -18.89 10.15 -18.90
N PRO A 260 -20.10 9.61 -19.07
CA PRO A 260 -20.62 8.58 -18.17
C PRO A 260 -19.71 7.36 -18.10
N SER A 261 -19.59 6.73 -16.92
CA SER A 261 -18.68 5.61 -16.68
C SER A 261 -18.85 4.45 -17.66
N HIS A 262 -20.09 4.11 -18.06
CA HIS A 262 -20.38 3.06 -19.04
C HIS A 262 -19.88 3.36 -20.47
N GLN A 263 -19.71 4.64 -20.82
CA GLN A 263 -19.15 5.06 -22.12
C GLN A 263 -17.65 5.30 -22.04
N TRP A 264 -17.13 5.54 -20.86
CA TRP A 264 -15.74 5.88 -20.61
C TRP A 264 -14.89 4.63 -20.34
N LEU A 265 -15.36 3.74 -19.47
CA LEU A 265 -14.68 2.50 -19.12
C LEU A 265 -14.96 1.43 -20.19
N GLY A 266 -13.90 0.86 -20.73
CA GLY A 266 -13.96 -0.19 -21.74
C GLY A 266 -13.20 -1.44 -21.35
N THR A 267 -13.50 -2.54 -22.05
CA THR A 267 -12.66 -3.75 -22.02
C THR A 267 -11.29 -3.44 -22.64
N ARG A 268 -10.36 -4.37 -22.52
CA ARG A 268 -9.00 -4.23 -23.09
C ARG A 268 -9.01 -3.95 -24.58
N ASP A 269 -9.87 -4.64 -25.35
CA ASP A 269 -9.98 -4.47 -26.80
C ASP A 269 -10.52 -3.09 -27.16
N VAL A 270 -11.51 -2.61 -26.40
CA VAL A 270 -12.05 -1.25 -26.56
C VAL A 270 -11.01 -0.21 -26.22
N PHE A 271 -10.25 -0.42 -25.15
CA PHE A 271 -9.17 0.46 -24.73
C PHE A 271 -8.06 0.54 -25.79
N ALA A 272 -7.66 -0.59 -26.39
CA ALA A 272 -6.67 -0.62 -27.47
C ALA A 272 -7.12 0.21 -28.68
N LYS A 273 -8.39 0.06 -29.11
CA LYS A 273 -8.96 0.87 -30.20
C LYS A 273 -9.02 2.35 -29.84
N THR A 274 -9.33 2.67 -28.57
CA THR A 274 -9.34 4.05 -28.06
C THR A 274 -7.96 4.66 -28.09
N CYS A 275 -6.93 3.92 -27.69
CA CYS A 275 -5.53 4.35 -27.77
C CYS A 275 -5.10 4.60 -29.22
N ALA A 276 -5.46 3.72 -30.17
CA ALA A 276 -5.17 3.91 -31.59
C ALA A 276 -5.78 5.22 -32.12
N ALA A 277 -7.06 5.48 -31.80
CA ALA A 277 -7.74 6.71 -32.20
C ALA A 277 -7.08 7.97 -31.58
N ALA A 278 -6.62 7.86 -30.32
CA ALA A 278 -5.92 8.96 -29.66
C ALA A 278 -4.54 9.27 -30.32
N LEU A 279 -3.80 8.23 -30.72
CA LEU A 279 -2.54 8.39 -31.44
C LEU A 279 -2.74 9.04 -32.82
N GLU A 280 -3.79 8.65 -33.53
CA GLU A 280 -4.15 9.27 -34.83
C GLU A 280 -4.53 10.74 -34.67
N ALA A 281 -5.24 11.11 -33.59
CA ALA A 281 -5.68 12.47 -33.34
C ALA A 281 -4.59 13.37 -32.71
N ALA A 282 -3.54 12.79 -32.11
CA ALA A 282 -2.53 13.52 -31.36
C ALA A 282 -1.91 14.72 -32.11
N PRO A 283 -1.54 14.62 -33.39
CA PRO A 283 -1.00 15.79 -34.13
C PRO A 283 -1.99 16.95 -34.22
N ALA A 284 -3.27 16.64 -34.48
CA ALA A 284 -4.33 17.67 -34.59
C ALA A 284 -4.61 18.31 -33.22
N LEU A 285 -4.65 17.51 -32.14
CA LEU A 285 -4.84 18.02 -30.78
C LEU A 285 -3.71 18.94 -30.34
N ARG A 286 -2.45 18.59 -30.65
CA ARG A 286 -1.29 19.46 -30.37
C ARG A 286 -1.36 20.77 -31.12
N GLN A 287 -1.87 20.76 -32.35
CA GLN A 287 -2.01 21.96 -33.17
C GLN A 287 -3.16 22.87 -32.70
N ALA A 288 -4.23 22.27 -32.17
CA ALA A 288 -5.40 22.99 -31.69
C ALA A 288 -5.19 23.64 -30.31
N ALA A 289 -4.31 23.07 -29.49
CA ALA A 289 -4.07 23.58 -28.13
C ALA A 289 -3.43 24.96 -28.15
N LEU A 290 -3.91 25.85 -27.30
CA LEU A 290 -3.38 27.19 -27.10
C LEU A 290 -2.01 27.10 -26.41
N GLN A 291 -1.01 27.79 -26.99
CA GLN A 291 0.34 27.85 -26.38
C GLN A 291 0.31 28.76 -25.14
N GLY A 292 0.71 28.25 -24.00
CA GLY A 292 1.07 29.08 -22.85
C GLY A 292 0.47 28.70 -21.48
N SER A 293 -0.48 27.80 -21.40
CA SER A 293 -1.01 27.35 -20.12
C SER A 293 -0.47 25.96 -19.72
N ILE A 294 -0.48 25.67 -18.41
CA ILE A 294 0.19 24.51 -17.80
C ILE A 294 -0.79 23.63 -17.00
N HIS A 295 -2.06 23.83 -17.18
CA HIS A 295 -3.10 23.20 -16.35
C HIS A 295 -3.65 21.86 -16.91
N GLY A 296 -3.27 21.47 -18.12
CA GLY A 296 -3.80 20.27 -18.78
C GLY A 296 -3.58 19.00 -17.98
N CYS A 297 -2.39 18.80 -17.42
CA CYS A 297 -2.11 17.62 -16.59
C CYS A 297 -2.99 17.58 -15.33
N ARG A 298 -3.19 18.72 -14.66
CA ARG A 298 -4.08 18.83 -13.51
C ARG A 298 -5.50 18.48 -13.89
N ASN A 299 -6.03 19.10 -14.94
CA ASN A 299 -7.39 18.84 -15.43
C ASN A 299 -7.59 17.37 -15.83
N ALA A 300 -6.58 16.75 -16.45
CA ALA A 300 -6.61 15.32 -16.81
C ALA A 300 -6.65 14.40 -15.59
N LEU A 301 -5.84 14.68 -14.57
CA LEU A 301 -5.86 13.93 -13.31
C LEU A 301 -7.19 14.11 -12.57
N GLU A 302 -7.69 15.35 -12.43
CA GLU A 302 -8.97 15.61 -11.78
C GLU A 302 -10.13 14.93 -12.52
N CYS A 303 -10.10 14.91 -13.86
CA CYS A 303 -11.05 14.16 -14.68
C CYS A 303 -10.99 12.66 -14.42
N ALA A 304 -9.79 12.09 -14.33
CA ALA A 304 -9.61 10.68 -14.01
C ALA A 304 -10.16 10.34 -12.61
N LEU A 305 -9.94 11.22 -11.63
CA LEU A 305 -10.46 11.06 -10.28
C LEU A 305 -11.98 11.16 -10.22
N ASP A 306 -12.56 12.13 -10.93
CA ASP A 306 -14.01 12.29 -11.01
C ASP A 306 -14.68 11.10 -11.69
N GLY A 307 -14.10 10.60 -12.78
CA GLY A 307 -14.58 9.41 -13.48
C GLY A 307 -14.48 8.12 -12.68
N LEU A 308 -13.52 8.03 -11.74
CA LEU A 308 -13.36 6.89 -10.83
C LEU A 308 -14.04 7.08 -9.45
N ARG A 309 -14.79 8.17 -9.26
CA ARG A 309 -15.33 8.56 -7.97
C ARG A 309 -16.16 7.48 -7.28
N GLU A 310 -16.97 6.77 -8.06
CA GLU A 310 -17.89 5.74 -7.54
C GLU A 310 -17.23 4.36 -7.45
N THR A 311 -16.19 4.11 -8.24
CA THR A 311 -15.58 2.79 -8.35
C THR A 311 -14.23 2.68 -7.65
N GLY A 312 -13.54 3.81 -7.45
CA GLY A 312 -12.12 3.77 -7.09
C GLY A 312 -11.26 3.20 -8.21
N GLY A 313 -10.02 2.85 -7.91
CA GLY A 313 -9.12 2.24 -8.87
C GLY A 313 -7.74 2.88 -8.91
N ARG A 314 -7.17 2.97 -10.11
CA ARG A 314 -5.81 3.49 -10.31
C ARG A 314 -5.76 4.48 -11.47
N ALA A 315 -4.98 5.54 -11.31
CA ALA A 315 -4.60 6.44 -12.37
C ALA A 315 -3.11 6.26 -12.67
N PHE A 316 -2.77 5.92 -13.90
CA PHE A 316 -1.39 5.84 -14.40
C PHE A 316 -1.10 7.13 -15.17
N LEU A 317 -0.32 8.03 -14.58
CA LEU A 317 0.10 9.26 -15.20
C LEU A 317 1.42 9.04 -15.93
N VAL A 318 1.44 9.21 -17.24
CA VAL A 318 2.68 9.21 -18.03
C VAL A 318 2.90 10.61 -18.57
N SER A 319 3.98 11.27 -18.14
CA SER A 319 4.24 12.68 -18.44
C SER A 319 5.70 12.90 -18.78
N ARG A 320 5.95 13.78 -19.77
CA ARG A 320 7.28 14.25 -20.15
C ARG A 320 7.83 15.33 -19.23
N SER A 321 6.97 16.02 -18.50
CA SER A 321 7.37 17.08 -17.58
C SER A 321 6.65 16.94 -16.24
N ALA A 322 7.27 17.45 -15.17
CA ALA A 322 6.61 17.53 -13.88
C ALA A 322 5.31 18.33 -13.98
N PRO A 323 4.18 17.77 -13.54
CA PRO A 323 2.93 18.53 -13.50
C PRO A 323 3.10 19.76 -12.61
N LYS A 324 2.63 20.91 -13.10
CA LYS A 324 2.59 22.14 -12.33
C LYS A 324 1.17 22.39 -11.82
N GLY A 325 1.06 23.04 -10.66
CA GLY A 325 -0.24 23.45 -10.10
C GLY A 325 -1.04 22.30 -9.50
N LEU A 326 -0.42 21.18 -9.15
CA LEU A 326 -1.06 20.17 -8.32
C LEU A 326 -1.27 20.75 -6.93
N ASP A 327 -2.52 20.78 -6.49
CA ASP A 327 -2.90 21.27 -5.17
C ASP A 327 -2.77 20.13 -4.14
N PRO A 328 -2.32 20.40 -2.89
CA PRO A 328 -2.39 19.43 -1.81
C PRO A 328 -3.78 18.82 -1.59
N THR A 329 -4.85 19.55 -1.95
CA THR A 329 -6.22 19.03 -1.89
C THR A 329 -6.47 17.89 -2.87
N THR A 330 -5.73 17.79 -3.98
CA THR A 330 -5.83 16.68 -4.95
C THR A 330 -5.50 15.33 -4.29
N SER A 331 -4.51 15.27 -3.42
CA SER A 331 -4.17 14.04 -2.71
C SER A 331 -5.24 13.62 -1.68
N LEU A 332 -5.90 14.60 -1.05
CA LEU A 332 -7.03 14.33 -0.17
C LEU A 332 -8.24 13.82 -0.97
N LEU A 333 -8.51 14.42 -2.12
CA LEU A 333 -9.57 13.96 -3.01
C LEU A 333 -9.30 12.52 -3.49
N CYS A 334 -8.08 12.21 -3.92
CA CYS A 334 -7.70 10.84 -4.34
C CYS A 334 -8.00 9.82 -3.24
N ASN A 335 -7.63 10.11 -1.99
CA ASN A 335 -7.89 9.20 -0.88
C ASN A 335 -9.38 9.11 -0.55
N PHE A 336 -10.13 10.18 -0.69
CA PHE A 336 -11.57 10.18 -0.47
C PHE A 336 -12.31 9.32 -1.52
N VAL A 337 -11.85 9.34 -2.78
CA VAL A 337 -12.42 8.52 -3.86
C VAL A 337 -11.73 7.16 -4.01
N HIS A 338 -10.72 6.88 -3.18
CA HIS A 338 -9.93 5.63 -3.19
C HIS A 338 -9.25 5.34 -4.53
N VAL A 339 -8.63 6.36 -5.10
CA VAL A 339 -7.82 6.24 -6.33
C VAL A 339 -6.34 6.35 -6.00
N ALA A 340 -5.57 5.34 -6.37
CA ALA A 340 -4.12 5.38 -6.29
C ALA A 340 -3.54 6.00 -7.57
N VAL A 341 -2.55 6.89 -7.43
CA VAL A 341 -1.88 7.53 -8.56
C VAL A 341 -0.44 7.03 -8.67
N ASP A 342 -0.14 6.32 -9.76
CA ASP A 342 1.22 5.98 -10.15
C ASP A 342 1.67 6.94 -11.25
N ALA A 343 2.83 7.56 -11.08
CA ALA A 343 3.34 8.52 -12.03
C ALA A 343 4.66 8.04 -12.66
N PHE A 344 4.73 8.12 -13.98
CA PHE A 344 5.91 7.85 -14.79
C PHE A 344 6.34 9.17 -15.42
N TRP A 345 7.37 9.75 -14.84
CA TRP A 345 7.93 11.01 -15.34
C TRP A 345 9.17 10.69 -16.17
N LEU A 346 9.01 10.77 -17.49
CA LEU A 346 10.05 10.48 -18.49
C LEU A 346 10.62 11.80 -19.01
N ASP A 347 11.67 12.32 -18.38
CA ASP A 347 12.30 13.60 -18.75
C ASP A 347 13.34 13.35 -19.87
N ASP A 348 13.29 14.12 -20.94
CA ASP A 348 14.28 14.06 -22.04
C ASP A 348 15.31 15.20 -21.99
N ALA A 349 15.34 15.96 -20.92
CA ALA A 349 16.12 17.18 -20.85
C ALA A 349 17.64 16.97 -20.74
N GLY A 350 18.14 15.74 -20.64
CA GLY A 350 19.56 15.40 -20.64
C GLY A 350 20.40 16.18 -19.62
N ARG A 351 19.85 16.42 -18.43
CA ARG A 351 20.46 17.30 -17.43
C ARG A 351 21.20 16.49 -16.37
N ASP A 352 22.35 17.00 -15.93
CA ASP A 352 23.22 16.40 -14.93
C ASP A 352 22.59 16.27 -13.50
N GLN A 353 21.36 16.78 -13.28
CA GLN A 353 20.72 16.70 -11.98
C GLN A 353 19.25 16.29 -12.12
N PRO A 354 18.81 15.30 -11.32
CA PRO A 354 17.41 14.87 -11.30
C PRO A 354 16.52 16.04 -10.85
N ARG A 355 15.38 16.18 -11.51
CA ARG A 355 14.33 17.11 -11.09
C ARG A 355 13.48 16.47 -10.01
N PHE A 356 13.03 17.25 -9.07
CA PHE A 356 12.09 16.84 -8.03
C PHE A 356 10.80 17.63 -8.18
N SER A 357 9.68 16.92 -8.26
CA SER A 357 8.37 17.49 -8.01
C SER A 357 7.89 16.98 -6.65
N ARG A 358 7.91 17.87 -5.67
CA ARG A 358 7.41 17.56 -4.33
C ARG A 358 5.92 17.23 -4.37
N GLU A 359 5.17 17.98 -5.13
CA GLU A 359 3.72 17.86 -5.27
C GLU A 359 3.35 16.50 -5.84
N LEU A 360 4.03 16.06 -6.91
CA LEU A 360 3.78 14.77 -7.53
C LEU A 360 4.20 13.61 -6.62
N GLY A 361 5.38 13.72 -5.99
CA GLY A 361 5.85 12.71 -5.04
C GLY A 361 4.92 12.56 -3.84
N GLU A 362 4.41 13.68 -3.32
CA GLU A 362 3.44 13.67 -2.21
C GLU A 362 2.09 13.09 -2.63
N LEU A 363 1.62 13.38 -3.84
CA LEU A 363 0.40 12.79 -4.40
C LEU A 363 0.51 11.26 -4.50
N CYS A 364 1.58 10.76 -5.11
CA CYS A 364 1.80 9.31 -5.21
C CYS A 364 1.90 8.67 -3.82
N ARG A 365 2.70 9.25 -2.91
CA ARG A 365 2.86 8.75 -1.54
C ARG A 365 1.53 8.72 -0.78
N ALA A 366 0.77 9.82 -0.83
CA ALA A 366 -0.49 9.94 -0.10
C ALA A 366 -1.55 8.94 -0.57
N THR A 367 -1.50 8.52 -1.83
CA THR A 367 -2.46 7.58 -2.42
C THR A 367 -1.99 6.11 -2.40
N GLY A 368 -0.75 5.85 -1.99
CA GLY A 368 -0.15 4.51 -2.04
C GLY A 368 0.36 4.10 -3.43
N GLY A 369 0.45 5.05 -4.37
CA GLY A 369 1.09 4.86 -5.65
C GLY A 369 2.60 5.08 -5.60
N LEU A 370 3.25 5.00 -6.77
CA LEU A 370 4.69 5.18 -6.94
C LEU A 370 4.99 6.30 -7.93
N LEU A 371 6.11 6.98 -7.71
CA LEU A 371 6.69 7.90 -8.67
C LEU A 371 7.94 7.25 -9.28
N HIS A 372 7.89 6.98 -10.57
CA HIS A 372 9.00 6.54 -11.39
C HIS A 372 9.55 7.75 -12.14
N TYR A 373 10.83 8.02 -11.97
CA TYR A 373 11.51 9.11 -12.65
C TYR A 373 12.63 8.56 -13.52
N SER A 374 12.66 8.97 -14.76
CA SER A 374 13.78 8.72 -15.68
C SER A 374 14.29 10.04 -16.25
N ASP A 375 15.60 10.21 -16.32
CA ASP A 375 16.27 11.38 -16.90
C ASP A 375 16.44 11.27 -18.43
N CYS A 376 15.99 10.16 -18.99
CA CYS A 376 15.88 9.89 -20.41
C CYS A 376 14.61 9.11 -20.70
N ILE A 377 14.17 9.17 -21.96
CA ILE A 377 13.04 8.34 -22.41
C ILE A 377 13.57 6.93 -22.70
N ASP A 378 13.59 6.09 -21.66
CA ASP A 378 13.90 4.65 -21.75
C ASP A 378 12.61 3.85 -21.73
N VAL A 379 12.16 3.43 -22.91
CA VAL A 379 10.89 2.68 -23.08
C VAL A 379 10.97 1.31 -22.39
N ASP A 380 12.12 0.64 -22.46
CA ASP A 380 12.31 -0.65 -21.79
C ASP A 380 12.24 -0.52 -20.26
N GLN A 381 12.78 0.56 -19.71
CA GLN A 381 12.65 0.84 -18.28
C GLN A 381 11.20 1.17 -17.93
N PHE A 382 10.53 1.99 -18.74
CA PHE A 382 9.11 2.30 -18.57
C PHE A 382 8.26 1.01 -18.54
N ARG A 383 8.48 0.09 -19.48
CA ARG A 383 7.78 -1.20 -19.54
C ARG A 383 7.97 -2.01 -18.24
N ARG A 384 9.20 -2.12 -17.74
CA ARG A 384 9.49 -2.81 -16.47
C ARG A 384 8.79 -2.16 -15.28
N ASP A 385 8.84 -0.84 -15.19
CA ASP A 385 8.24 -0.06 -14.12
C ASP A 385 6.70 -0.15 -14.17
N PHE A 386 6.12 -0.04 -15.35
CA PHE A 386 4.68 -0.18 -15.55
C PHE A 386 4.20 -1.60 -15.23
N ALA A 387 4.91 -2.63 -15.66
CA ALA A 387 4.64 -4.02 -15.30
C ALA A 387 4.68 -4.20 -13.78
N SER A 388 5.69 -3.66 -13.08
CA SER A 388 5.78 -3.74 -11.62
C SER A 388 4.61 -3.09 -10.91
N CYS A 389 3.96 -2.10 -11.52
CA CYS A 389 2.78 -1.45 -11.00
C CYS A 389 1.49 -2.25 -11.21
N THR A 390 1.46 -3.15 -12.20
CA THR A 390 0.30 -3.96 -12.56
C THR A 390 0.38 -5.40 -12.06
N ASP A 391 1.58 -5.89 -11.73
CA ASP A 391 1.89 -7.26 -11.25
C ASP A 391 1.33 -7.56 -9.86
N GLY A 392 0.11 -7.41 -9.61
CA GLY A 392 -0.41 -7.63 -8.29
C GLY A 392 -1.90 -7.89 -8.25
N TYR A 393 -2.53 -7.81 -9.36
CA TYR A 393 -3.94 -8.14 -9.51
C TYR A 393 -4.15 -9.65 -9.68
N PHE A 394 -3.61 -10.45 -8.76
CA PHE A 394 -3.94 -11.88 -8.76
C PHE A 394 -5.19 -12.10 -7.91
N PRO A 395 -6.19 -12.83 -8.41
CA PRO A 395 -7.30 -13.24 -7.56
C PRO A 395 -6.75 -14.15 -6.46
N CYS A 396 -7.07 -13.82 -5.23
CA CYS A 396 -6.68 -14.63 -4.07
C CYS A 396 -7.50 -15.92 -3.99
N HIS A 397 -8.53 -16.07 -4.80
CA HIS A 397 -9.52 -17.15 -4.64
C HIS A 397 -10.06 -17.62 -5.97
N ASP A 398 -9.77 -18.87 -6.30
CA ASP A 398 -10.69 -19.72 -7.03
C ASP A 398 -11.67 -20.30 -6.00
N GLU A 399 -12.94 -19.99 -6.17
CA GLU A 399 -14.14 -20.51 -5.50
C GLU A 399 -13.97 -21.10 -4.09
N VAL A 400 -14.30 -20.29 -3.08
CA VAL A 400 -14.43 -20.77 -1.69
C VAL A 400 -15.83 -21.33 -1.51
N GLU A 401 -15.98 -22.64 -1.51
CA GLU A 401 -17.16 -23.31 -0.98
C GLU A 401 -17.31 -23.04 0.53
N THR A 402 -18.52 -22.71 0.95
CA THR A 402 -18.90 -22.30 2.29
C THR A 402 -18.70 -23.39 3.34
N GLY A 403 -17.63 -23.31 4.08
CA GLY A 403 -17.32 -24.03 5.30
C GLY A 403 -16.16 -23.35 6.00
N VAL A 404 -15.95 -23.54 7.30
CA VAL A 404 -14.73 -23.05 7.96
C VAL A 404 -13.54 -23.76 7.31
N SER A 405 -13.11 -23.25 6.18
CA SER A 405 -12.00 -23.79 5.40
C SER A 405 -10.75 -22.99 5.70
N VAL A 406 -9.79 -23.67 6.27
CA VAL A 406 -8.39 -23.22 6.30
C VAL A 406 -7.88 -23.44 4.88
N ILE A 407 -7.73 -22.38 4.11
CA ILE A 407 -7.14 -22.47 2.77
C ILE A 407 -5.63 -22.45 2.94
N ASP A 408 -5.01 -23.61 2.78
CA ASP A 408 -3.57 -23.71 2.69
C ASP A 408 -3.14 -23.19 1.30
N GLY A 409 -2.37 -22.10 1.29
CA GLY A 409 -1.62 -21.71 0.10
C GLY A 409 -2.18 -20.59 -0.76
N ALA A 410 -2.99 -19.68 -0.22
CA ALA A 410 -3.20 -18.40 -0.91
C ALA A 410 -1.83 -17.72 -1.11
N GLU A 411 -1.28 -17.77 -2.32
CA GLU A 411 -0.18 -16.88 -2.71
C GLU A 411 -0.71 -15.47 -2.53
N GLY A 412 -0.16 -14.76 -1.53
CA GLY A 412 -0.73 -13.55 -1.01
C GLY A 412 -1.01 -12.52 -2.10
N CYS A 413 -2.13 -11.82 -1.97
CA CYS A 413 -2.47 -10.68 -2.79
C CYS A 413 -1.31 -9.69 -2.79
N CYS A 414 -0.78 -9.35 -3.95
CA CYS A 414 0.34 -8.42 -4.06
C CYS A 414 -0.09 -6.96 -3.99
N ILE A 415 -1.39 -6.67 -4.23
CA ILE A 415 -1.97 -5.32 -4.15
C ILE A 415 -3.36 -5.41 -3.49
N ALA A 416 -3.56 -4.61 -2.45
CA ALA A 416 -4.87 -4.37 -1.87
C ALA A 416 -5.33 -2.95 -2.19
N HIS A 417 -6.64 -2.75 -2.37
CA HIS A 417 -7.27 -1.46 -2.60
C HIS A 417 -8.16 -1.08 -1.43
N GLU A 418 -8.37 0.21 -1.24
CA GLU A 418 -9.27 0.76 -0.21
C GLU A 418 -8.91 0.24 1.20
N ALA A 419 -7.64 0.32 1.56
CA ALA A 419 -7.13 -0.22 2.79
C ALA A 419 -7.18 0.81 3.93
N THR A 420 -7.47 0.33 5.13
CA THR A 420 -7.27 1.07 6.38
C THR A 420 -6.19 0.36 7.19
N PHE A 421 -5.11 1.10 7.51
CA PHE A 421 -4.06 0.62 8.40
C PHE A 421 -4.29 1.19 9.79
N LYS A 422 -4.53 0.31 10.77
CA LYS A 422 -4.81 0.71 12.16
C LYS A 422 -3.93 -0.04 13.14
N VAL A 423 -3.35 0.69 14.08
CA VAL A 423 -2.48 0.15 15.12
C VAL A 423 -3.13 0.30 16.50
N ARG A 424 -3.20 -0.79 17.24
CA ARG A 424 -3.70 -0.83 18.61
C ARG A 424 -2.59 -1.26 19.55
N CYS A 425 -2.48 -0.58 20.67
CA CYS A 425 -1.44 -0.82 21.68
C CYS A 425 -2.03 -1.27 23.01
N SER A 426 -1.27 -2.06 23.75
CA SER A 426 -1.61 -2.37 25.13
C SER A 426 -1.51 -1.12 26.02
N THR A 427 -2.26 -1.14 27.12
CA THR A 427 -2.31 -0.05 28.10
C THR A 427 -0.91 0.39 28.53
N GLY A 428 -0.62 1.69 28.37
CA GLY A 428 0.69 2.30 28.69
C GLY A 428 1.54 2.62 27.49
N LEU A 429 1.18 2.11 26.29
CA LEU A 429 1.70 2.52 24.99
C LEU A 429 0.65 3.27 24.18
N ARG A 430 1.09 4.15 23.32
CA ARG A 430 0.27 4.77 22.27
C ARG A 430 1.09 4.98 21.00
N VAL A 431 0.42 5.03 19.89
CA VAL A 431 1.03 5.45 18.63
C VAL A 431 1.33 6.94 18.72
N GLN A 432 2.57 7.30 18.46
CA GLN A 432 3.00 8.69 18.35
C GLN A 432 2.76 9.20 16.94
N GLN A 433 3.23 8.44 15.95
CA GLN A 433 3.08 8.76 14.54
C GLN A 433 3.25 7.49 13.68
N ILE A 434 2.58 7.48 12.55
CA ILE A 434 2.75 6.49 11.48
C ILE A 434 3.37 7.19 10.28
N TYR A 435 4.44 6.61 9.73
CA TYR A 435 5.11 7.05 8.51
C TYR A 435 4.87 6.01 7.42
N GLY A 436 4.65 6.46 6.20
CA GLY A 436 4.44 5.58 5.05
C GLY A 436 3.48 6.20 4.04
N ALA A 437 2.95 5.35 3.18
CA ALA A 437 1.92 5.74 2.21
C ALA A 437 0.57 5.96 2.90
N GLY A 438 -0.27 6.82 2.33
CA GLY A 438 -1.63 7.07 2.78
C GLY A 438 -1.83 8.41 3.48
N CYS A 439 -3.09 8.68 3.82
CA CYS A 439 -3.55 9.86 4.57
C CYS A 439 -3.89 9.49 6.00
N SER A 440 -3.44 10.31 6.94
CA SER A 440 -3.74 10.12 8.36
C SER A 440 -5.19 10.50 8.66
N LEU A 441 -5.96 9.54 9.17
CA LEU A 441 -7.28 9.79 9.76
C LEU A 441 -7.16 10.14 11.25
N SER A 442 -6.22 9.50 11.93
CA SER A 442 -5.86 9.75 13.32
C SER A 442 -4.40 9.40 13.53
N LYS A 443 -3.88 9.53 14.77
CA LYS A 443 -2.50 9.14 15.07
C LYS A 443 -2.21 7.65 14.89
N ASP A 444 -3.23 6.82 15.05
CA ASP A 444 -3.16 5.36 15.01
C ASP A 444 -3.82 4.75 13.78
N GLU A 445 -4.27 5.59 12.81
CA GLU A 445 -5.02 5.12 11.66
C GLU A 445 -4.70 5.90 10.38
N LEU A 446 -4.40 5.16 9.31
CA LEU A 446 -4.21 5.69 7.95
C LEU A 446 -5.27 5.12 7.01
N ASN A 447 -5.76 5.96 6.10
CA ASN A 447 -6.52 5.55 4.93
C ASN A 447 -5.60 5.52 3.71
N ILE A 448 -5.67 4.45 2.92
CA ILE A 448 -4.71 4.20 1.83
C ILE A 448 -5.49 3.65 0.65
N SER A 449 -5.40 4.34 -0.49
CA SER A 449 -6.10 3.87 -1.70
C SER A 449 -5.50 2.58 -2.26
N SER A 450 -4.18 2.36 -2.08
CA SER A 450 -3.54 1.11 -2.53
C SER A 450 -2.36 0.73 -1.63
N VAL A 451 -2.29 -0.54 -1.25
CA VAL A 451 -1.18 -1.16 -0.51
C VAL A 451 -0.58 -2.26 -1.36
N ARG A 452 0.74 -2.30 -1.47
CA ARG A 452 1.50 -3.29 -2.25
C ARG A 452 2.35 -4.17 -1.36
N ALA A 453 2.87 -5.25 -1.92
CA ALA A 453 3.81 -6.14 -1.21
C ALA A 453 5.05 -5.42 -0.66
N ALA A 454 5.53 -4.39 -1.36
CA ALA A 454 6.68 -3.57 -0.94
C ALA A 454 6.30 -2.44 0.02
N THR A 455 5.01 -2.14 0.22
CA THR A 455 4.57 -1.04 1.10
C THR A 455 4.99 -1.32 2.53
N THR A 456 5.70 -0.37 3.10
CA THR A 456 6.21 -0.44 4.47
C THR A 456 5.72 0.76 5.27
N PHE A 457 5.19 0.48 6.46
CA PHE A 457 4.83 1.51 7.44
C PHE A 457 5.82 1.47 8.58
N CYS A 458 6.29 2.63 9.03
CA CYS A 458 7.03 2.77 10.27
C CYS A 458 6.10 3.40 11.32
N VAL A 459 5.95 2.75 12.45
CA VAL A 459 5.06 3.17 13.53
C VAL A 459 5.90 3.53 14.74
N ASP A 460 5.97 4.81 15.07
CA ASP A 460 6.61 5.26 16.31
C ASP A 460 5.65 5.12 17.47
N LEU A 461 6.14 4.48 18.54
CA LEU A 461 5.39 4.24 19.75
C LEU A 461 5.90 5.13 20.88
N GLU A 462 5.00 5.79 21.56
CA GLU A 462 5.27 6.52 22.77
C GLU A 462 4.77 5.76 23.99
N ARG A 463 5.62 5.72 24.97
CA ARG A 463 5.32 5.19 26.27
C ARG A 463 5.00 6.30 27.25
N PHE A 464 3.91 6.20 27.97
CA PHE A 464 3.43 7.24 28.87
C PHE A 464 3.27 6.80 30.34
N VAL A 465 3.59 5.52 30.66
CA VAL A 465 3.61 4.99 32.03
C VAL A 465 4.89 4.20 32.32
N ASN A 466 5.18 3.96 33.59
CA ASN A 466 6.16 2.96 33.99
C ASN A 466 5.56 1.55 33.84
N PHE A 467 6.35 0.59 33.38
CA PHE A 467 5.95 -0.80 33.32
C PHE A 467 6.55 -1.57 34.48
N GLU A 468 5.87 -2.61 34.93
CA GLU A 468 6.44 -3.60 35.83
C GLU A 468 7.51 -4.40 35.08
N ALA A 469 8.60 -4.73 35.77
CA ALA A 469 9.64 -5.55 35.18
C ALA A 469 9.09 -6.92 34.77
N GLY A 470 9.45 -7.39 33.56
CA GLY A 470 8.97 -8.65 33.00
C GLY A 470 7.54 -8.63 32.44
N LYS A 471 6.85 -7.49 32.48
CA LYS A 471 5.52 -7.37 31.87
C LYS A 471 5.62 -7.42 30.35
N ARG A 472 4.82 -8.27 29.74
CA ARG A 472 4.62 -8.28 28.27
C ARG A 472 3.73 -7.12 27.84
N ILE A 473 4.12 -6.49 26.76
CA ILE A 473 3.35 -5.43 26.06
C ILE A 473 3.05 -5.91 24.66
N TYR A 474 1.87 -5.54 24.16
CA TYR A 474 1.35 -6.05 22.90
C TYR A 474 0.96 -4.89 21.99
N VAL A 475 1.14 -5.13 20.68
CA VAL A 475 0.65 -4.25 19.61
C VAL A 475 -0.08 -5.14 18.60
N GLN A 476 -1.19 -4.63 18.07
CA GLN A 476 -1.98 -5.30 17.04
C GLN A 476 -2.26 -4.30 15.93
#